data_670accce717933b6b446502c3019f110
#
_entry.id   670accce717933b6b446502c3019f110
#
_cell.length_a   1.000
_cell.length_b   1.000
_cell.length_c   1.000
_cell.angle_alpha   90.00
_cell.angle_beta   90.00
_cell.angle_gamma   90.00
#
_symmetry.space_group_name_H-M   'P 1'
#
loop_
_entity.id
_entity.type
_entity.pdbx_description
1 polymer ?
#
loop_
_entity_poly.entity_id
_entity_poly.type
_entity_poly.pdbx_seq_one_letter_code
_entity_poly.pdbx_strand_id
1 'polypeptide(L)'
;MFRILLADDEGIMLESLKHIIATSFGSECDIRCVKTGRAVVEMAESFHPDIAFVDIHMPGLSGIQAIQEIRKVNNEMIIIIITAYDKFAYAKEAVNLGVMEYLTKPISNKKVILDVCMKAMQRVEEARQKRSDDLKIRERLEIVVPMIESGFIYSMLQDRS
;
A
#
# COMPACT_ATOMS: atom_id res chain seq x y z
N MET A 1 -2.41 10.14 -9.04
CA MET A 1 -1.07 10.19 -8.42
C MET A 1 -0.93 9.11 -7.37
N PHE A 2 0.25 8.52 -7.27
CA PHE A 2 0.57 7.51 -6.27
C PHE A 2 1.47 8.11 -5.18
N ARG A 3 1.13 7.86 -3.92
CA ARG A 3 1.97 8.26 -2.80
C ARG A 3 2.84 7.09 -2.41
N ILE A 4 4.15 7.28 -2.51
CA ILE A 4 5.13 6.22 -2.25
C ILE A 4 6.02 6.64 -1.08
N LEU A 5 6.12 5.77 -0.08
CA LEU A 5 7.01 5.93 1.05
C LEU A 5 8.21 4.99 0.89
N LEU A 6 9.41 5.53 1.04
CA LEU A 6 10.65 4.76 1.04
C LEU A 6 11.27 4.84 2.43
N ALA A 7 11.54 3.71 3.05
CA ALA A 7 12.08 3.63 4.40
C ALA A 7 13.32 2.75 4.45
N ASP A 8 14.45 3.35 4.77
CA ASP A 8 15.75 2.68 4.89
C ASP A 8 16.68 3.58 5.69
N ASP A 9 17.47 3.04 6.59
CA ASP A 9 18.45 3.84 7.34
C ASP A 9 19.69 4.22 6.52
N GLU A 10 19.89 3.58 5.38
CA GLU A 10 20.97 3.88 4.45
C GLU A 10 20.55 4.96 3.45
N GLY A 11 21.09 6.17 3.59
CA GLY A 11 20.77 7.30 2.71
C GLY A 11 21.03 7.03 1.23
N ILE A 12 22.11 6.30 0.93
CA ILE A 12 22.47 5.94 -0.44
C ILE A 12 21.39 5.04 -1.06
N MET A 13 20.86 4.10 -0.30
CA MET A 13 19.79 3.24 -0.76
C MET A 13 18.50 4.01 -1.04
N LEU A 14 18.15 4.95 -0.16
CA LEU A 14 16.99 5.82 -0.35
C LEU A 14 17.09 6.65 -1.62
N GLU A 15 18.25 7.28 -1.83
CA GLU A 15 18.48 8.08 -3.03
C GLU A 15 18.45 7.25 -4.30
N SER A 16 19.01 6.04 -4.26
CA SER A 16 19.01 5.11 -5.38
C SER A 16 17.58 4.68 -5.75
N LEU A 17 16.80 4.26 -4.77
CA LEU A 17 15.40 3.88 -4.99
C LEU A 17 14.58 5.05 -5.52
N LYS A 18 14.73 6.21 -4.89
CA LYS A 18 14.00 7.41 -5.32
C LYS A 18 14.35 7.78 -6.75
N HIS A 19 15.63 7.72 -7.11
CA HIS A 19 16.08 8.03 -8.47
C HIS A 19 15.49 7.05 -9.49
N ILE A 20 15.52 5.75 -9.20
CA ILE A 20 14.98 4.71 -10.09
C ILE A 20 13.49 4.94 -10.33
N ILE A 21 12.72 5.15 -9.27
CA ILE A 21 11.27 5.33 -9.35
C ILE A 21 10.92 6.66 -10.00
N ALA A 22 11.58 7.74 -9.61
CA ALA A 22 11.31 9.08 -10.14
C ALA A 22 11.64 9.20 -11.63
N THR A 23 12.72 8.53 -12.08
CA THR A 23 13.11 8.56 -13.49
C THR A 23 12.03 7.91 -14.39
N SER A 24 11.42 6.83 -13.92
CA SER A 24 10.43 6.09 -14.71
C SER A 24 8.98 6.55 -14.47
N PHE A 25 8.64 6.96 -13.25
CA PHE A 25 7.26 7.24 -12.84
C PHE A 25 7.08 8.59 -12.13
N GLY A 26 8.08 9.47 -12.19
CA GLY A 26 8.09 10.71 -11.39
C GLY A 26 6.89 11.62 -11.57
N SER A 27 6.32 11.68 -12.78
CA SER A 27 5.13 12.50 -13.06
C SER A 27 3.86 11.93 -12.41
N GLU A 28 3.88 10.68 -12.00
CA GLU A 28 2.73 9.98 -11.42
C GLU A 28 2.85 9.74 -9.92
N CYS A 29 4.00 10.06 -9.32
CA CYS A 29 4.33 9.68 -7.95
C CYS A 29 4.75 10.86 -7.08
N ASP A 30 4.26 10.89 -5.85
CA ASP A 30 4.78 11.73 -4.77
C ASP A 30 5.56 10.80 -3.85
N ILE A 31 6.88 11.00 -3.78
CA ILE A 31 7.81 10.10 -3.08
C ILE A 31 8.34 10.79 -1.82
N ARG A 32 8.20 10.13 -0.68
CA ARG A 32 8.74 10.57 0.60
C ARG A 32 9.70 9.53 1.14
N CYS A 33 10.77 9.99 1.80
CA CYS A 33 11.81 9.13 2.36
C CYS A 33 11.90 9.31 3.86
N VAL A 34 12.05 8.20 4.60
CA VAL A 34 12.28 8.20 6.04
C VAL A 34 13.35 7.17 6.40
N LYS A 35 13.95 7.31 7.60
CA LYS A 35 15.08 6.48 8.01
C LYS A 35 14.83 5.66 9.28
N THR A 36 13.67 5.76 9.89
CA THR A 36 13.35 5.04 11.13
C THR A 36 11.99 4.39 11.04
N GLY A 37 11.80 3.31 11.80
CA GLY A 37 10.50 2.64 11.85
C GLY A 37 9.41 3.52 12.44
N ARG A 38 9.74 4.37 13.40
CA ARG A 38 8.79 5.34 13.96
C ARG A 38 8.31 6.32 12.91
N ALA A 39 9.22 6.83 12.09
CA ALA A 39 8.87 7.72 11.00
C ALA A 39 7.96 7.05 9.96
N VAL A 40 8.13 5.75 9.73
CA VAL A 40 7.24 4.97 8.87
C VAL A 40 5.80 5.02 9.42
N VAL A 41 5.63 4.75 10.70
CA VAL A 41 4.30 4.77 11.35
C VAL A 41 3.69 6.17 11.29
N GLU A 42 4.47 7.20 11.59
CA GLU A 42 4.01 8.59 11.53
C GLU A 42 3.59 9.00 10.12
N MET A 43 4.38 8.62 9.11
CA MET A 43 4.05 8.91 7.72
C MET A 43 2.84 8.12 7.22
N ALA A 44 2.62 6.93 7.74
CA ALA A 44 1.42 6.17 7.42
C ALA A 44 0.15 6.95 7.80
N GLU A 45 0.19 7.67 8.92
CA GLU A 45 -0.94 8.48 9.39
C GLU A 45 -1.06 9.83 8.68
N SER A 46 0.06 10.51 8.44
CA SER A 46 0.04 11.88 7.91
C SER A 46 0.05 11.96 6.40
N PHE A 47 0.79 11.09 5.74
CA PHE A 47 0.97 11.09 4.30
C PHE A 47 -0.02 10.15 3.57
N HIS A 48 -0.49 9.12 4.24
CA HIS A 48 -1.37 8.07 3.68
C HIS A 48 -0.77 7.44 2.41
N PRO A 49 0.42 6.84 2.49
CA PRO A 49 1.04 6.24 1.30
C PRO A 49 0.20 5.09 0.75
N ASP A 50 0.15 5.01 -0.57
CA ASP A 50 -0.46 3.87 -1.26
C ASP A 50 0.48 2.68 -1.26
N ILE A 51 1.78 2.95 -1.38
CA ILE A 51 2.85 1.96 -1.50
C ILE A 51 3.97 2.34 -0.56
N ALA A 52 4.53 1.37 0.16
CA ALA A 52 5.69 1.57 1.02
C ALA A 52 6.76 0.52 0.75
N PHE A 53 7.99 0.97 0.52
CA PHE A 53 9.18 0.12 0.48
C PHE A 53 9.87 0.27 1.83
N VAL A 54 10.01 -0.81 2.58
CA VAL A 54 10.48 -0.78 3.96
C VAL A 54 11.64 -1.74 4.16
N ASP A 55 12.74 -1.25 4.73
CA ASP A 55 13.82 -2.10 5.23
C ASP A 55 13.45 -2.61 6.63
N ILE A 56 13.84 -3.83 6.95
CA ILE A 56 13.59 -4.43 8.26
C ILE A 56 14.49 -3.78 9.33
N HIS A 57 15.77 -3.57 9.02
CA HIS A 57 16.74 -3.10 10.00
C HIS A 57 16.84 -1.58 9.99
N MET A 58 16.19 -0.96 10.97
CA MET A 58 16.23 0.49 11.18
C MET A 58 16.36 0.79 12.67
N PRO A 59 16.95 1.94 13.05
CA PRO A 59 17.09 2.31 14.46
C PRO A 59 15.75 2.37 15.19
N GLY A 60 15.73 1.89 16.43
CA GLY A 60 14.54 1.88 17.26
C GLY A 60 13.55 0.81 16.80
N LEU A 61 12.38 1.24 16.36
CA LEU A 61 11.35 0.36 15.83
C LEU A 61 11.81 -0.26 14.50
N SER A 62 11.84 -1.59 14.40
CA SER A 62 12.22 -2.27 13.16
C SER A 62 11.15 -2.09 12.07
N GLY A 63 11.52 -2.40 10.83
CA GLY A 63 10.55 -2.38 9.72
C GLY A 63 9.38 -3.32 9.95
N ILE A 64 9.63 -4.52 10.46
CA ILE A 64 8.58 -5.50 10.77
C ILE A 64 7.63 -4.94 11.84
N GLN A 65 8.18 -4.37 12.91
CA GLN A 65 7.38 -3.77 13.98
C GLN A 65 6.56 -2.58 13.46
N ALA A 66 7.14 -1.76 12.59
CA ALA A 66 6.43 -0.65 11.96
C ALA A 66 5.24 -1.16 11.12
N ILE A 67 5.46 -2.21 10.34
CA ILE A 67 4.41 -2.83 9.51
C ILE A 67 3.32 -3.43 10.40
N GLN A 68 3.68 -4.06 11.50
CA GLN A 68 2.70 -4.57 12.49
C GLN A 68 1.79 -3.45 12.99
N GLU A 69 2.37 -2.31 13.34
CA GLU A 69 1.59 -1.14 13.79
C GLU A 69 0.65 -0.61 12.69
N ILE A 70 1.15 -0.52 11.47
CA ILE A 70 0.35 -0.08 10.33
C ILE A 70 -0.83 -1.03 10.09
N ARG A 71 -0.58 -2.34 10.13
CA ARG A 71 -1.60 -3.35 9.85
C ARG A 71 -2.72 -3.42 10.88
N LYS A 72 -2.53 -2.85 12.06
CA LYS A 72 -3.62 -2.72 13.06
C LYS A 72 -4.73 -1.81 12.58
N VAL A 73 -4.42 -0.83 11.73
CA VAL A 73 -5.37 0.20 11.28
C VAL A 73 -5.54 0.26 9.77
N ASN A 74 -4.63 -0.32 9.00
CA ASN A 74 -4.65 -0.26 7.53
C ASN A 74 -4.13 -1.56 6.93
N ASN A 75 -5.01 -2.32 6.30
CA ASN A 75 -4.68 -3.56 5.59
C ASN A 75 -4.55 -3.37 4.07
N GLU A 76 -4.82 -2.17 3.58
CA GLU A 76 -4.84 -1.90 2.13
C GLU A 76 -3.53 -1.38 1.57
N MET A 77 -2.69 -0.74 2.41
CA MET A 77 -1.39 -0.25 1.97
C MET A 77 -0.56 -1.38 1.37
N ILE A 78 -0.04 -1.17 0.17
CA ILE A 78 0.84 -2.13 -0.48
C ILE A 78 2.24 -1.97 0.09
N ILE A 79 2.75 -3.03 0.70
CA ILE A 79 4.05 -3.00 1.36
C ILE A 79 5.00 -3.95 0.66
N ILE A 80 6.21 -3.46 0.39
CA ILE A 80 7.32 -4.21 -0.20
C ILE A 80 8.49 -4.10 0.76
N ILE A 81 9.07 -5.23 1.15
CA ILE A 81 10.27 -5.25 1.99
C ILE A 81 11.49 -5.35 1.09
N ILE A 82 12.48 -4.49 1.32
CA ILE A 82 13.80 -4.58 0.69
C ILE A 82 14.85 -4.54 1.81
N THR A 83 15.52 -5.65 2.05
CA THR A 83 16.42 -5.77 3.18
C THR A 83 17.60 -6.67 2.89
N ALA A 84 18.71 -6.43 3.62
CA ALA A 84 19.86 -7.33 3.64
C ALA A 84 19.63 -8.55 4.56
N TYR A 85 18.58 -8.52 5.37
CA TYR A 85 18.28 -9.58 6.34
C TYR A 85 17.38 -10.63 5.72
N ASP A 86 18.00 -11.76 5.35
CA ASP A 86 17.31 -12.89 4.73
C ASP A 86 17.16 -14.03 5.76
N LYS A 87 16.43 -13.76 6.83
CA LYS A 87 16.10 -14.77 7.83
C LYS A 87 14.70 -15.32 7.55
N PHE A 88 14.56 -16.62 7.62
CA PHE A 88 13.28 -17.30 7.42
C PHE A 88 12.16 -16.73 8.32
N ALA A 89 12.48 -16.42 9.58
CA ALA A 89 11.51 -15.84 10.51
C ALA A 89 10.95 -14.50 10.03
N TYR A 90 11.77 -13.65 9.44
CA TYR A 90 11.32 -12.36 8.89
C TYR A 90 10.45 -12.54 7.64
N ALA A 91 10.84 -13.45 6.75
CA ALA A 91 10.07 -13.74 5.56
C ALA A 91 8.69 -14.33 5.91
N LYS A 92 8.64 -15.21 6.90
CA LYS A 92 7.39 -15.79 7.41
C LYS A 92 6.47 -14.72 7.98
N GLU A 93 7.01 -13.83 8.81
CA GLU A 93 6.25 -12.72 9.39
C GLU A 93 5.73 -11.76 8.31
N ALA A 94 6.54 -11.48 7.31
CA ALA A 94 6.15 -10.65 6.17
C ALA A 94 4.92 -11.21 5.44
N VAL A 95 4.90 -12.53 5.22
CA VAL A 95 3.74 -13.21 4.62
C VAL A 95 2.50 -13.02 5.49
N ASN A 96 2.63 -13.20 6.80
CA ASN A 96 1.52 -13.03 7.75
C ASN A 96 0.98 -11.59 7.75
N LEU A 97 1.85 -10.61 7.50
CA LEU A 97 1.48 -9.18 7.44
C LEU A 97 0.94 -8.75 6.07
N GLY A 98 0.85 -9.66 5.13
CA GLY A 98 0.32 -9.37 3.80
C GLY A 98 1.22 -8.49 2.95
N VAL A 99 2.54 -8.62 3.11
CA VAL A 99 3.52 -7.92 2.29
C VAL A 99 3.47 -8.45 0.86
N MET A 100 3.47 -7.57 -0.13
CA MET A 100 3.36 -7.97 -1.53
C MET A 100 4.62 -8.68 -2.05
N GLU A 101 5.79 -8.14 -1.70
CA GLU A 101 7.08 -8.69 -2.12
C GLU A 101 8.11 -8.56 -1.00
N TYR A 102 9.03 -9.51 -0.95
CA TYR A 102 10.18 -9.50 -0.04
C TYR A 102 11.44 -9.63 -0.89
N LEU A 103 12.18 -8.53 -1.02
CA LEU A 103 13.39 -8.47 -1.83
C LEU A 103 14.63 -8.40 -0.94
N THR A 104 15.67 -9.15 -1.31
CA THR A 104 16.93 -9.13 -0.58
C THR A 104 17.96 -8.26 -1.29
N LYS A 105 18.69 -7.46 -0.51
CA LYS A 105 19.83 -6.68 -1.01
C LYS A 105 21.05 -7.59 -1.25
N PRO A 106 21.92 -7.26 -2.17
CA PRO A 106 21.87 -6.13 -3.10
C PRO A 106 20.91 -6.37 -4.28
N ILE A 107 20.29 -5.29 -4.74
CA ILE A 107 19.44 -5.34 -5.95
C ILE A 107 20.33 -4.96 -7.12
N SER A 108 20.76 -5.94 -7.90
CA SER A 108 21.71 -5.74 -8.99
C SER A 108 21.10 -5.18 -10.27
N ASN A 109 19.75 -5.26 -10.40
CA ASN A 109 19.05 -4.85 -11.61
C ASN A 109 17.87 -3.95 -11.24
N LYS A 110 17.92 -2.68 -11.70
CA LYS A 110 16.84 -1.71 -11.48
C LYS A 110 15.48 -2.19 -12.03
N LYS A 111 15.49 -3.10 -13.01
CA LYS A 111 14.26 -3.67 -13.57
C LYS A 111 13.43 -4.37 -12.51
N VAL A 112 14.04 -5.01 -11.53
CA VAL A 112 13.34 -5.65 -10.41
C VAL A 112 12.51 -4.62 -9.66
N ILE A 113 13.08 -3.46 -9.37
CA ILE A 113 12.38 -2.36 -8.66
C ILE A 113 11.24 -1.83 -9.53
N LEU A 114 11.48 -1.60 -10.81
CA LEU A 114 10.46 -1.06 -11.72
C LEU A 114 9.30 -2.03 -11.91
N ASP A 115 9.57 -3.33 -12.06
CA ASP A 115 8.54 -4.35 -12.20
C ASP A 115 7.67 -4.44 -10.93
N VAL A 116 8.29 -4.40 -9.76
CA VAL A 116 7.57 -4.41 -8.48
C VAL A 116 6.74 -3.15 -8.30
N CYS A 117 7.27 -1.98 -8.66
CA CYS A 117 6.52 -0.73 -8.66
C CYS A 117 5.29 -0.80 -9.56
N MET A 118 5.45 -1.28 -10.78
CA MET A 118 4.34 -1.41 -11.73
C MET A 118 3.25 -2.32 -11.19
N LYS A 119 3.64 -3.46 -10.62
CA LYS A 119 2.71 -4.40 -10.00
C LYS A 119 1.96 -3.76 -8.81
N ALA A 120 2.68 -3.01 -7.98
CA ALA A 120 2.09 -2.31 -6.85
C ALA A 120 1.11 -1.23 -7.31
N MET A 121 1.50 -0.43 -8.28
CA MET A 121 0.65 0.62 -8.86
C MET A 121 -0.63 0.04 -9.45
N GLN A 122 -0.51 -1.09 -10.14
CA GLN A 122 -1.67 -1.80 -10.69
C GLN A 122 -2.63 -2.24 -9.58
N ARG A 123 -2.12 -2.78 -8.47
CA ARG A 123 -2.96 -3.18 -7.33
C ARG A 123 -3.66 -1.99 -6.70
N VAL A 124 -2.97 -0.85 -6.60
CA VAL A 124 -3.58 0.39 -6.09
C VAL A 124 -4.72 0.84 -6.99
N GLU A 125 -4.52 0.82 -8.30
CA GLU A 125 -5.56 1.18 -9.28
C GLU A 125 -6.77 0.25 -9.19
N GLU A 126 -6.56 -1.04 -9.10
CA GLU A 126 -7.63 -2.02 -8.95
C GLU A 126 -8.44 -1.77 -7.66
N ALA A 127 -7.76 -1.47 -6.54
CA ALA A 127 -8.42 -1.16 -5.28
C ALA A 127 -9.24 0.14 -5.37
N ARG A 128 -8.72 1.16 -6.06
CA ARG A 128 -9.43 2.42 -6.32
C ARG A 128 -10.67 2.19 -7.17
N GLN A 129 -10.56 1.39 -8.21
CA GLN A 129 -11.69 1.05 -9.09
C GLN A 129 -12.77 0.29 -8.33
N LYS A 130 -12.37 -0.68 -7.51
CA LYS A 130 -13.32 -1.43 -6.68
C LYS A 130 -14.06 -0.52 -5.71
N ARG A 131 -13.38 0.40 -5.05
CA ARG A 131 -14.02 1.39 -4.15
C ARG A 131 -15.00 2.28 -4.89
N SER A 132 -14.63 2.74 -6.08
CA SER A 132 -15.51 3.54 -6.92
C SER A 132 -16.79 2.78 -7.29
N ASP A 133 -16.66 1.52 -7.68
CA ASP A 133 -17.79 0.66 -8.03
C ASP A 133 -18.69 0.40 -6.82
N ASP A 134 -18.10 0.14 -5.65
CA ASP A 134 -18.85 -0.06 -4.40
C ASP A 134 -19.63 1.19 -4.01
N LEU A 135 -19.04 2.39 -4.17
CA LEU A 135 -19.72 3.66 -3.91
C LEU A 135 -20.91 3.88 -4.85
N LYS A 136 -20.78 3.55 -6.12
CA LYS A 136 -21.89 3.63 -7.09
C LYS A 136 -23.04 2.73 -6.70
N ILE A 137 -22.74 1.53 -6.24
CA ILE A 137 -23.76 0.58 -5.76
C ILE A 137 -24.48 1.14 -4.53
N ARG A 138 -23.75 1.70 -3.57
CA ARG A 138 -24.32 2.35 -2.37
C ARG A 138 -25.22 3.51 -2.71
N GLU A 139 -24.82 4.37 -3.61
CA GLU A 139 -25.62 5.51 -4.08
C GLU A 139 -26.96 5.03 -4.66
N ARG A 140 -26.94 3.97 -5.45
CA ARG A 140 -28.18 3.37 -6.00
C ARG A 140 -29.08 2.81 -4.90
N LEU A 141 -28.50 2.17 -3.88
CA LEU A 141 -29.26 1.65 -2.74
C LEU A 141 -29.87 2.77 -1.90
N GLU A 142 -29.15 3.86 -1.68
CA GLU A 142 -29.65 5.03 -0.94
C GLU A 142 -30.82 5.71 -1.65
N ILE A 143 -30.83 5.72 -2.99
CA ILE A 143 -31.94 6.24 -3.77
C ILE A 143 -33.16 5.32 -3.63
N VAL A 144 -32.98 4.02 -3.63
CA VAL A 144 -34.05 3.02 -3.58
C VAL A 144 -34.71 2.93 -2.21
N VAL A 145 -33.94 3.03 -1.10
CA VAL A 145 -34.45 2.90 0.27
C VAL A 145 -35.57 3.88 0.61
N PRO A 146 -35.46 5.20 0.36
CA PRO A 146 -36.56 6.12 0.60
C PRO A 146 -37.83 5.78 -0.17
N MET A 147 -37.71 5.25 -1.37
CA MET A 147 -38.86 4.84 -2.18
C MET A 147 -39.51 3.57 -1.64
N ILE A 148 -38.72 2.67 -1.05
CA ILE A 148 -39.21 1.46 -0.38
C ILE A 148 -40.01 1.86 0.85
N GLU A 149 -39.54 2.80 1.67
CA GLU A 149 -40.20 3.30 2.86
C GLU A 149 -41.55 3.93 2.54
N SER A 150 -41.69 4.54 1.37
CA SER A 150 -42.96 5.05 0.89
C SER A 150 -43.92 3.94 0.39
N GLY A 151 -43.44 2.70 0.30
CA GLY A 151 -44.23 1.56 -0.19
C GLY A 151 -44.33 1.46 -1.70
N PHE A 152 -43.82 2.43 -2.41
CA PHE A 152 -44.01 2.54 -3.86
C PHE A 152 -43.21 1.50 -4.66
N ILE A 153 -42.04 1.12 -4.20
CA ILE A 153 -41.15 0.20 -4.91
C ILE A 153 -41.15 -1.20 -4.31
N TYR A 154 -41.90 -1.42 -3.25
CA TYR A 154 -41.91 -2.68 -2.54
C TYR A 154 -42.24 -3.90 -3.45
N SER A 155 -43.20 -3.76 -4.32
CA SER A 155 -43.56 -4.82 -5.27
C SER A 155 -42.47 -5.11 -6.29
N MET A 156 -41.71 -4.13 -6.70
CA MET A 156 -40.59 -4.33 -7.63
C MET A 156 -39.46 -5.14 -7.00
N LEU A 157 -39.20 -4.97 -5.72
CA LEU A 157 -38.19 -5.74 -5.00
C LEU A 157 -38.59 -7.16 -4.77
N GLN A 158 -39.90 -7.43 -4.55
CA GLN A 158 -40.43 -8.77 -4.42
C GLN A 158 -40.29 -9.56 -5.72
N ASP A 159 -40.45 -8.92 -6.87
CA ASP A 159 -40.32 -9.54 -8.18
C ASP A 159 -38.89 -9.95 -8.51
N ARG A 160 -37.90 -9.49 -7.74
CA ARG A 160 -36.51 -9.85 -7.91
C ARG A 160 -36.02 -11.02 -7.05
N SER A 161 -36.82 -11.48 -6.15
CA SER A 161 -36.47 -12.56 -5.24
C SER A 161 -36.66 -14.00 -5.82
#